data_7b7173d4bc963f6e1d34b862dd3ff8c9
#
_entry.id   7b7173d4bc963f6e1d34b862dd3ff8c9
#
_cell.length_a   1.000
_cell.length_b   1.000
_cell.length_c   1.000
_cell.angle_alpha   90.00
_cell.angle_beta   90.00
_cell.angle_gamma   90.00
#
_symmetry.space_group_name_H-M   'P 1'
#
loop_
_entity.id
_entity.type
_entity.pdbx_description
1 polymer ?
#
loop_
_entity_poly.entity_id
_entity_poly.type
_entity_poly.pdbx_seq_one_letter_code
_entity_poly.pdbx_strand_id
1 'polypeptide(L)'
;ASLNAVALAAYGNTVQSTKILIQARSYLGVAIRRINKALMSPDEAIKDSTIISIMLLATFETITCRNQKSLQDCDMHTKGATAIIEMRGRQQLQSLLGMQLFVQMCGDISRGCLQRSVQVPSGVLAARSHAATLMGHLDTAWHLGDMIIEVAEFRANVKEGVFRTPGTVIKAAQDLDAQLYDLAISVPTEHSFKISQPHCNERLVWGGFYHVYPSFWAAYFWNNLRTCRILLHQEICRQAEMITVQKQDQLVLSRNLVRQLGIDICATVPQY
;
A
#
# COMPACT_ATOMS: atom_id res chain seq x y z
N ALA A 1 3.91 11.78 -21.60
CA ALA A 1 5.30 11.62 -21.11
C ALA A 1 5.33 10.65 -19.95
N SER A 2 4.57 10.88 -18.87
CA SER A 2 4.55 10.03 -17.66
C SER A 2 4.23 8.57 -18.00
N LEU A 3 3.16 8.32 -18.78
CA LEU A 3 2.79 6.97 -19.22
C LEU A 3 3.94 6.28 -19.98
N ASN A 4 4.59 6.99 -20.92
CA ASN A 4 5.70 6.43 -21.68
C ASN A 4 6.90 6.11 -20.77
N ALA A 5 7.17 6.95 -19.75
CA ALA A 5 8.24 6.68 -18.80
C ALA A 5 7.97 5.36 -18.03
N VAL A 6 6.77 5.19 -17.49
CA VAL A 6 6.37 3.99 -16.74
C VAL A 6 6.39 2.74 -17.63
N ALA A 7 5.76 2.81 -18.80
CA ALA A 7 5.69 1.67 -19.73
C ALA A 7 7.08 1.19 -20.15
N LEU A 8 7.98 2.13 -20.50
CA LEU A 8 9.36 1.78 -20.87
C LEU A 8 10.17 1.28 -19.67
N ALA A 9 9.92 1.80 -18.46
CA ALA A 9 10.59 1.30 -17.26
C ALA A 9 10.18 -0.14 -16.95
N ALA A 10 8.88 -0.44 -16.98
CA ALA A 10 8.35 -1.79 -16.78
C ALA A 10 8.93 -2.75 -17.84
N TYR A 11 8.81 -2.39 -19.12
CA TYR A 11 9.33 -3.22 -20.21
C TYR A 11 10.85 -3.40 -20.13
N GLY A 12 11.59 -2.32 -19.84
CA GLY A 12 13.05 -2.38 -19.71
C GLY A 12 13.52 -3.27 -18.57
N ASN A 13 12.77 -3.33 -17.46
CA ASN A 13 13.03 -4.27 -16.37
C ASN A 13 12.72 -5.72 -16.77
N THR A 14 11.60 -5.95 -17.44
CA THR A 14 11.22 -7.30 -17.92
C THR A 14 12.27 -7.88 -18.87
N VAL A 15 12.74 -7.09 -19.85
CA VAL A 15 13.72 -7.55 -20.84
C VAL A 15 15.18 -7.29 -20.42
N GLN A 16 15.40 -6.79 -19.20
CA GLN A 16 16.73 -6.48 -18.63
C GLN A 16 17.57 -5.54 -19.53
N SER A 17 16.94 -4.56 -20.19
CA SER A 17 17.58 -3.67 -21.15
C SER A 17 17.91 -2.29 -20.57
N THR A 18 19.19 -2.05 -20.32
CA THR A 18 19.69 -0.74 -19.87
C THR A 18 19.37 0.39 -20.85
N LYS A 19 19.38 0.12 -22.17
CA LYS A 19 19.07 1.11 -23.21
C LYS A 19 17.63 1.61 -23.08
N ILE A 20 16.68 0.70 -22.84
CA ILE A 20 15.26 1.04 -22.66
C ILE A 20 15.07 1.83 -21.34
N LEU A 21 15.77 1.45 -20.27
CA LEU A 21 15.73 2.17 -19.00
C LEU A 21 16.28 3.60 -19.11
N ILE A 22 17.32 3.83 -19.92
CA ILE A 22 17.83 5.18 -20.21
C ILE A 22 16.75 6.00 -20.94
N GLN A 23 16.09 5.41 -21.94
CA GLN A 23 15.00 6.07 -22.66
C GLN A 23 13.81 6.38 -21.72
N ALA A 24 13.45 5.48 -20.82
CA ALA A 24 12.43 5.71 -19.81
C ALA A 24 12.75 6.93 -18.94
N ARG A 25 14.00 7.08 -18.49
CA ARG A 25 14.48 8.25 -17.73
C ARG A 25 14.41 9.55 -18.52
N SER A 26 14.63 9.53 -19.82
CA SER A 26 14.45 10.71 -20.68
C SER A 26 13.00 11.19 -20.68
N TYR A 27 12.03 10.28 -20.81
CA TYR A 27 10.60 10.60 -20.70
C TYR A 27 10.22 11.07 -19.31
N LEU A 28 10.82 10.51 -18.25
CA LEU A 28 10.65 10.97 -16.88
C LEU A 28 11.03 12.46 -16.74
N GLY A 29 12.19 12.86 -17.25
CA GLY A 29 12.62 14.26 -17.20
C GLY A 29 11.66 15.21 -17.93
N VAL A 30 11.07 14.78 -19.04
CA VAL A 30 10.00 15.53 -19.72
C VAL A 30 8.73 15.60 -18.87
N ALA A 31 8.35 14.50 -18.23
CA ALA A 31 7.16 14.43 -17.37
C ALA A 31 7.30 15.38 -16.17
N ILE A 32 8.43 15.34 -15.46
CA ILE A 32 8.72 16.22 -14.31
C ILE A 32 8.60 17.70 -14.71
N ARG A 33 9.21 18.11 -15.82
CA ARG A 33 9.11 19.51 -16.29
C ARG A 33 7.66 19.92 -16.58
N ARG A 34 6.85 19.06 -17.17
CA ARG A 34 5.43 19.32 -17.47
C ARG A 34 4.60 19.43 -16.21
N ILE A 35 4.82 18.51 -15.25
CA ILE A 35 4.13 18.53 -13.97
C ILE A 35 4.50 19.81 -13.19
N ASN A 36 5.79 20.14 -13.08
CA ASN A 36 6.23 21.37 -12.41
C ASN A 36 5.58 22.60 -13.04
N LYS A 37 5.46 22.66 -14.37
CA LYS A 37 4.75 23.76 -15.04
C LYS A 37 3.26 23.78 -14.68
N ALA A 38 2.59 22.62 -14.63
CA ALA A 38 1.17 22.55 -14.26
C ALA A 38 0.96 22.97 -12.79
N LEU A 39 1.87 22.60 -11.89
CA LEU A 39 1.79 22.97 -10.47
C LEU A 39 1.98 24.47 -10.20
N MET A 40 2.49 25.24 -11.17
CA MET A 40 2.58 26.70 -11.07
C MET A 40 1.23 27.42 -11.24
N SER A 41 0.21 26.71 -11.72
CA SER A 41 -1.15 27.24 -11.88
C SER A 41 -2.11 26.42 -11.02
N PRO A 42 -2.84 27.04 -10.07
CA PRO A 42 -3.80 26.32 -9.22
C PRO A 42 -4.83 25.51 -10.03
N ASP A 43 -5.33 26.06 -11.13
CA ASP A 43 -6.33 25.41 -11.98
C ASP A 43 -5.78 24.18 -12.73
N GLU A 44 -4.51 24.22 -13.14
CA GLU A 44 -3.85 23.10 -13.79
C GLU A 44 -3.42 22.02 -12.78
N ALA A 45 -3.01 22.44 -11.57
CA ALA A 45 -2.55 21.56 -10.52
C ALA A 45 -3.63 20.56 -10.09
N ILE A 46 -4.89 20.99 -10.03
CA ILE A 46 -6.02 20.19 -9.56
C ILE A 46 -6.67 19.31 -10.66
N LYS A 47 -6.21 19.38 -11.90
CA LYS A 47 -6.76 18.55 -13.01
C LYS A 47 -6.44 17.07 -12.82
N ASP A 48 -7.38 16.22 -13.19
CA ASP A 48 -7.21 14.75 -13.15
C ASP A 48 -5.95 14.31 -13.91
N SER A 49 -5.66 14.94 -15.06
CA SER A 49 -4.47 14.64 -15.88
C SER A 49 -3.16 14.93 -15.15
N THR A 50 -3.11 15.97 -14.33
CA THR A 50 -1.94 16.31 -13.50
C THR A 50 -1.76 15.30 -12.40
N ILE A 51 -2.83 14.91 -11.72
CA ILE A 51 -2.82 13.90 -10.68
C ILE A 51 -2.39 12.55 -11.21
N ILE A 52 -3.00 12.08 -12.30
CA ILE A 52 -2.58 10.82 -12.96
C ILE A 52 -1.10 10.88 -13.32
N SER A 53 -0.61 12.02 -13.79
CA SER A 53 0.80 12.18 -14.13
C SER A 53 1.71 12.06 -12.89
N ILE A 54 1.32 12.60 -11.75
CA ILE A 54 2.05 12.49 -10.48
C ILE A 54 2.03 11.06 -9.97
N MET A 55 0.88 10.39 -10.00
CA MET A 55 0.77 8.97 -9.61
C MET A 55 1.65 8.07 -10.49
N LEU A 56 1.72 8.35 -11.78
CA LEU A 56 2.61 7.64 -12.70
C LEU A 56 4.09 7.88 -12.39
N LEU A 57 4.48 9.06 -11.90
CA LEU A 57 5.85 9.29 -11.42
C LEU A 57 6.18 8.42 -10.22
N ALA A 58 5.29 8.37 -9.22
CA ALA A 58 5.45 7.50 -8.06
C ALA A 58 5.56 6.02 -8.46
N THR A 59 4.76 5.58 -9.44
CA THR A 59 4.84 4.23 -10.02
C THR A 59 6.20 4.00 -10.71
N PHE A 60 6.70 4.98 -11.48
CA PHE A 60 8.02 4.89 -12.11
C PHE A 60 9.12 4.68 -11.07
N GLU A 61 9.10 5.43 -10.00
CA GLU A 61 10.09 5.31 -8.92
C GLU A 61 10.02 3.94 -8.25
N THR A 62 8.81 3.45 -7.96
CA THR A 62 8.61 2.11 -7.41
C THR A 62 9.20 1.03 -8.31
N ILE A 63 8.96 1.09 -9.62
CA ILE A 63 9.45 0.11 -10.61
C ILE A 63 10.98 0.19 -10.75
N THR A 64 11.57 1.39 -10.62
CA THR A 64 13.00 1.62 -10.85
C THR A 64 13.83 1.71 -9.55
N CYS A 65 13.17 1.63 -8.39
CA CYS A 65 13.83 1.68 -7.08
C CYS A 65 14.82 0.52 -6.92
N ARG A 66 16.09 0.84 -6.62
CA ARG A 66 17.16 -0.16 -6.39
C ARG A 66 17.83 -0.04 -5.03
N ASN A 67 17.49 0.97 -4.23
CA ASN A 67 18.15 1.21 -2.95
C ASN A 67 17.28 2.01 -1.96
N GLN A 68 17.69 1.99 -0.70
CA GLN A 68 16.99 2.63 0.42
C GLN A 68 16.88 4.16 0.32
N LYS A 69 17.74 4.83 -0.46
CA LYS A 69 17.70 6.29 -0.64
C LYS A 69 16.44 6.73 -1.38
N SER A 70 15.91 5.90 -2.27
CA SER A 70 14.64 6.14 -2.97
C SER A 70 13.42 6.17 -2.03
N LEU A 71 13.52 5.59 -0.83
CA LEU A 71 12.45 5.67 0.17
C LEU A 71 12.35 7.06 0.83
N GLN A 72 13.44 7.82 0.88
CA GLN A 72 13.43 9.20 1.41
C GLN A 72 12.77 10.18 0.43
N ASP A 73 12.90 9.93 -0.87
CA ASP A 73 12.26 10.73 -1.92
C ASP A 73 10.72 10.57 -1.87
N CYS A 74 10.21 9.44 -1.36
CA CYS A 74 8.79 9.22 -1.14
C CYS A 74 8.13 10.22 -0.17
N ASP A 75 8.86 10.86 0.74
CA ASP A 75 8.30 11.88 1.64
C ASP A 75 7.84 13.13 0.89
N MET A 76 8.60 13.55 -0.11
CA MET A 76 8.25 14.71 -0.94
C MET A 76 6.99 14.41 -1.76
N HIS A 77 6.86 13.19 -2.29
CA HIS A 77 5.66 12.79 -3.05
C HIS A 77 4.43 12.69 -2.15
N THR A 78 4.57 12.15 -0.94
CA THR A 78 3.48 12.09 0.05
C THR A 78 2.98 13.49 0.40
N LYS A 79 3.89 14.45 0.67
CA LYS A 79 3.56 15.84 0.95
C LYS A 79 2.88 16.52 -0.25
N GLY A 80 3.43 16.32 -1.46
CA GLY A 80 2.85 16.85 -2.69
C GLY A 80 1.45 16.31 -2.98
N ALA A 81 1.25 14.99 -2.82
CA ALA A 81 -0.05 14.34 -3.00
C ALA A 81 -1.07 14.82 -1.94
N THR A 82 -0.66 14.99 -0.68
CA THR A 82 -1.52 15.52 0.37
C THR A 82 -1.97 16.95 0.03
N ALA A 83 -1.05 17.82 -0.37
CA ALA A 83 -1.38 19.20 -0.76
C ALA A 83 -2.39 19.23 -1.93
N ILE A 84 -2.28 18.32 -2.90
CA ILE A 84 -3.23 18.24 -4.01
C ILE A 84 -4.62 17.78 -3.53
N ILE A 85 -4.69 16.79 -2.63
CA ILE A 85 -5.96 16.36 -2.02
C ILE A 85 -6.65 17.54 -1.33
N GLU A 86 -5.89 18.33 -0.57
CA GLU A 86 -6.39 19.54 0.13
C GLU A 86 -6.84 20.63 -0.86
N MET A 87 -6.05 20.92 -1.90
CA MET A 87 -6.37 21.91 -2.93
C MET A 87 -7.63 21.54 -3.73
N ARG A 88 -7.83 20.27 -4.07
CA ARG A 88 -9.02 19.80 -4.77
C ARG A 88 -10.28 19.85 -3.89
N GLY A 89 -10.11 19.68 -2.59
CA GLY A 89 -11.21 19.73 -1.63
C GLY A 89 -12.40 18.85 -2.07
N ARG A 90 -13.61 19.42 -2.03
CA ARG A 90 -14.85 18.70 -2.38
C ARG A 90 -15.00 18.37 -3.87
N GLN A 91 -14.32 19.11 -4.75
CA GLN A 91 -14.47 18.92 -6.20
C GLN A 91 -14.04 17.52 -6.66
N GLN A 92 -13.02 16.92 -5.98
CA GLN A 92 -12.55 15.58 -6.31
C GLN A 92 -13.60 14.48 -6.10
N LEU A 93 -14.65 14.75 -5.34
CA LEU A 93 -15.73 13.81 -5.05
C LEU A 93 -16.95 13.97 -5.96
N GLN A 94 -16.93 14.91 -6.91
CA GLN A 94 -18.05 15.23 -7.78
C GLN A 94 -18.12 14.37 -9.04
N SER A 95 -17.06 13.64 -9.38
CA SER A 95 -17.01 12.74 -10.54
C SER A 95 -16.52 11.36 -10.13
N LEU A 96 -16.94 10.32 -10.88
CA LEU A 96 -16.48 8.96 -10.66
C LEU A 96 -14.95 8.85 -10.74
N LEU A 97 -14.34 9.47 -11.78
CA LEU A 97 -12.89 9.48 -11.95
C LEU A 97 -12.20 10.22 -10.78
N GLY A 98 -12.71 11.37 -10.39
CA GLY A 98 -12.18 12.12 -9.25
C GLY A 98 -12.20 11.31 -7.96
N MET A 99 -13.29 10.59 -7.69
CA MET A 99 -13.42 9.70 -6.53
C MET A 99 -12.42 8.56 -6.60
N GLN A 100 -12.27 7.90 -7.74
CA GLN A 100 -11.30 6.82 -7.93
C GLN A 100 -9.86 7.29 -7.72
N LEU A 101 -9.49 8.44 -8.27
CA LEU A 101 -8.17 9.05 -8.07
C LEU A 101 -7.94 9.41 -6.60
N PHE A 102 -8.95 9.97 -5.93
CA PHE A 102 -8.91 10.30 -4.51
C PHE A 102 -8.63 9.04 -3.65
N VAL A 103 -9.42 7.98 -3.84
CA VAL A 103 -9.26 6.72 -3.11
C VAL A 103 -7.87 6.12 -3.34
N GLN A 104 -7.41 6.12 -4.60
CA GLN A 104 -6.08 5.60 -4.94
C GLN A 104 -4.97 6.43 -4.28
N MET A 105 -5.03 7.78 -4.35
CA MET A 105 -4.05 8.65 -3.70
C MET A 105 -4.00 8.47 -2.19
N CYS A 106 -5.16 8.42 -1.52
CA CYS A 106 -5.24 8.13 -0.09
C CYS A 106 -4.58 6.79 0.24
N GLY A 107 -4.85 5.75 -0.56
CA GLY A 107 -4.25 4.44 -0.42
C GLY A 107 -2.73 4.46 -0.57
N ASP A 108 -2.20 5.16 -1.58
CA ASP A 108 -0.75 5.28 -1.83
C ASP A 108 -0.05 6.01 -0.68
N ILE A 109 -0.63 7.12 -0.19
CA ILE A 109 -0.12 7.88 0.95
C ILE A 109 -0.11 7.01 2.22
N SER A 110 -1.22 6.35 2.53
CA SER A 110 -1.36 5.53 3.74
C SER A 110 -0.39 4.34 3.74
N ARG A 111 -0.21 3.66 2.60
CA ARG A 111 0.81 2.60 2.46
C ARG A 111 2.23 3.14 2.61
N GLY A 112 2.53 4.31 2.06
CA GLY A 112 3.80 4.98 2.28
C GLY A 112 4.06 5.30 3.76
N CYS A 113 3.05 5.77 4.49
CA CYS A 113 3.12 6.01 5.92
C CYS A 113 3.30 4.69 6.70
N LEU A 114 2.55 3.64 6.34
CA LEU A 114 2.66 2.30 6.90
C LEU A 114 4.10 1.75 6.80
N GLN A 115 4.72 1.84 5.62
CA GLN A 115 6.08 1.35 5.39
C GLN A 115 7.13 2.10 6.21
N ARG A 116 6.98 3.41 6.39
CA ARG A 116 7.93 4.27 7.10
C ARG A 116 7.66 4.39 8.59
N SER A 117 6.54 3.84 9.07
CA SER A 117 6.05 4.02 10.45
C SER A 117 6.00 5.51 10.83
N VAL A 118 5.22 6.26 10.06
CA VAL A 118 4.92 7.68 10.29
C VAL A 118 3.42 7.91 10.27
N GLN A 119 2.97 8.96 10.96
CA GLN A 119 1.55 9.34 11.01
C GLN A 119 1.01 9.67 9.63
N VAL A 120 -0.25 9.29 9.38
CA VAL A 120 -0.95 9.69 8.16
C VAL A 120 -1.29 11.18 8.26
N PRO A 121 -1.03 12.00 7.21
CA PRO A 121 -1.32 13.43 7.26
C PRO A 121 -2.78 13.72 7.61
N SER A 122 -2.99 14.67 8.55
CA SER A 122 -4.34 15.01 9.04
C SER A 122 -5.28 15.48 7.93
N GLY A 123 -4.75 16.14 6.89
CA GLY A 123 -5.53 16.53 5.71
C GLY A 123 -6.09 15.33 4.94
N VAL A 124 -5.36 14.23 4.86
CA VAL A 124 -5.84 12.97 4.26
C VAL A 124 -6.93 12.34 5.10
N LEU A 125 -6.75 12.29 6.44
CA LEU A 125 -7.76 11.77 7.37
C LEU A 125 -9.05 12.57 7.30
N ALA A 126 -8.97 13.90 7.31
CA ALA A 126 -10.11 14.79 7.21
C ALA A 126 -10.85 14.65 5.86
N ALA A 127 -10.10 14.59 4.75
CA ALA A 127 -10.67 14.39 3.42
C ALA A 127 -11.37 13.04 3.29
N ARG A 128 -10.78 11.97 3.84
CA ARG A 128 -11.34 10.61 3.83
C ARG A 128 -12.59 10.53 4.70
N SER A 129 -12.58 11.11 5.91
CA SER A 129 -13.76 11.20 6.78
C SER A 129 -14.91 11.93 6.09
N HIS A 130 -14.62 13.05 5.40
CA HIS A 130 -15.64 13.77 4.64
C HIS A 130 -16.18 12.95 3.46
N ALA A 131 -15.31 12.25 2.72
CA ALA A 131 -15.74 11.39 1.63
C ALA A 131 -16.68 10.28 2.11
N ALA A 132 -16.38 9.66 3.26
CA ALA A 132 -17.23 8.63 3.87
C ALA A 132 -18.67 9.11 4.14
N THR A 133 -18.84 10.41 4.52
CA THR A 133 -20.19 10.97 4.74
C THR A 133 -21.01 11.14 3.46
N LEU A 134 -20.36 11.18 2.30
CA LEU A 134 -21.00 11.33 1.00
C LEU A 134 -21.25 9.99 0.29
N MET A 135 -20.55 8.94 0.70
CA MET A 135 -20.71 7.60 0.14
C MET A 135 -21.84 6.89 0.87
N GLY A 136 -22.88 6.49 0.15
CA GLY A 136 -24.03 5.80 0.75
C GLY A 136 -23.73 4.40 1.26
N HIS A 137 -22.69 3.75 0.75
CA HIS A 137 -22.19 2.44 1.15
C HIS A 137 -20.68 2.41 1.04
N LEU A 138 -20.02 1.98 2.12
CA LEU A 138 -18.58 1.75 2.14
C LEU A 138 -18.31 0.27 1.89
N ASP A 139 -17.56 -0.03 0.84
CA ASP A 139 -17.21 -1.39 0.48
C ASP A 139 -16.03 -1.95 1.30
N THR A 140 -15.74 -3.24 1.10
CA THR A 140 -14.64 -3.93 1.79
C THR A 140 -13.28 -3.29 1.50
N ALA A 141 -13.10 -2.69 0.32
CA ALA A 141 -11.85 -1.99 -0.04
C ALA A 141 -11.68 -0.68 0.73
N TRP A 142 -12.78 0.03 0.98
CA TRP A 142 -12.75 1.20 1.84
C TRP A 142 -12.33 0.82 3.26
N HIS A 143 -12.95 -0.21 3.83
CA HIS A 143 -12.61 -0.71 5.17
C HIS A 143 -11.16 -1.18 5.27
N LEU A 144 -10.62 -1.85 4.24
CA LEU A 144 -9.19 -2.16 4.21
C LEU A 144 -8.33 -0.90 4.21
N GLY A 145 -8.76 0.15 3.51
CA GLY A 145 -8.08 1.45 3.53
C GLY A 145 -8.04 2.07 4.93
N ASP A 146 -9.12 1.97 5.70
CA ASP A 146 -9.19 2.42 7.09
C ASP A 146 -8.24 1.59 7.97
N MET A 147 -8.24 0.27 7.84
CA MET A 147 -7.32 -0.62 8.55
C MET A 147 -5.84 -0.33 8.24
N ILE A 148 -5.50 -0.02 6.98
CA ILE A 148 -4.13 0.37 6.61
C ILE A 148 -3.72 1.66 7.35
N ILE A 149 -4.62 2.63 7.46
CA ILE A 149 -4.40 3.87 8.22
C ILE A 149 -4.18 3.56 9.70
N GLU A 150 -5.06 2.78 10.32
CA GLU A 150 -4.95 2.44 11.74
C GLU A 150 -3.65 1.69 12.06
N VAL A 151 -3.24 0.75 11.21
CA VAL A 151 -1.96 0.04 11.36
C VAL A 151 -0.77 0.99 11.14
N ALA A 152 -0.86 1.95 10.22
CA ALA A 152 0.19 2.95 10.01
C ALA A 152 0.35 3.84 11.25
N GLU A 153 -0.76 4.33 11.81
CA GLU A 153 -0.79 5.14 13.04
C GLU A 153 -0.29 4.36 14.26
N PHE A 154 -0.72 3.10 14.42
CA PHE A 154 -0.19 2.22 15.44
C PHE A 154 1.34 2.10 15.36
N ARG A 155 1.87 1.83 14.18
CA ARG A 155 3.33 1.70 13.97
C ARG A 155 4.09 3.01 14.22
N ALA A 156 3.51 4.14 13.84
CA ALA A 156 4.05 5.47 14.15
C ALA A 156 4.09 5.69 15.67
N ASN A 157 2.99 5.42 16.37
CA ASN A 157 2.89 5.54 17.83
C ASN A 157 3.87 4.63 18.58
N VAL A 158 4.10 3.41 18.08
CA VAL A 158 5.14 2.52 18.65
C VAL A 158 6.53 3.12 18.47
N LYS A 159 6.83 3.65 17.27
CA LYS A 159 8.13 4.27 16.96
C LYS A 159 8.38 5.55 17.79
N GLU A 160 7.34 6.32 18.04
CA GLU A 160 7.38 7.56 18.83
C GLU A 160 7.34 7.30 20.35
N GLY A 161 7.18 6.03 20.78
CA GLY A 161 7.19 5.67 22.20
C GLY A 161 5.92 6.07 22.95
N VAL A 162 4.79 6.20 22.25
CA VAL A 162 3.48 6.53 22.86
C VAL A 162 3.01 5.43 23.82
N PHE A 163 3.30 4.19 23.52
CA PHE A 163 2.97 3.04 24.37
C PHE A 163 3.96 2.92 25.53
N ARG A 164 3.42 2.80 26.76
CA ARG A 164 4.23 2.78 28.00
C ARG A 164 4.91 1.43 28.27
N THR A 165 4.34 0.33 27.79
CA THR A 165 4.83 -1.02 28.07
C THR A 165 4.75 -1.92 26.85
N PRO A 166 5.63 -2.93 26.72
CA PRO A 166 5.52 -3.94 25.67
C PRO A 166 4.16 -4.65 25.65
N GLY A 167 3.55 -4.87 26.82
CA GLY A 167 2.25 -5.52 26.92
C GLY A 167 1.11 -4.70 26.26
N THR A 168 1.15 -3.36 26.39
CA THR A 168 0.16 -2.49 25.74
C THR A 168 0.31 -2.47 24.23
N VAL A 169 1.55 -2.54 23.72
CA VAL A 169 1.82 -2.66 22.27
C VAL A 169 1.27 -3.98 21.74
N ILE A 170 1.57 -5.09 22.42
CA ILE A 170 1.10 -6.43 22.02
C ILE A 170 -0.43 -6.46 21.97
N LYS A 171 -1.09 -5.93 23.01
CA LYS A 171 -2.56 -5.90 23.06
C LYS A 171 -3.14 -5.09 21.90
N ALA A 172 -2.64 -3.89 21.65
CA ALA A 172 -3.11 -3.05 20.54
C ALA A 172 -2.88 -3.72 19.17
N ALA A 173 -1.73 -4.38 18.97
CA ALA A 173 -1.46 -5.13 17.75
C ALA A 173 -2.42 -6.32 17.55
N GLN A 174 -2.74 -7.05 18.63
CA GLN A 174 -3.70 -8.15 18.60
C GLN A 174 -5.13 -7.68 18.28
N ASP A 175 -5.55 -6.55 18.83
CA ASP A 175 -6.87 -5.98 18.56
C ASP A 175 -7.02 -5.55 17.10
N LEU A 176 -5.96 -4.96 16.49
CA LEU A 176 -5.92 -4.63 15.07
C LEU A 176 -5.87 -5.89 14.19
N ASP A 177 -5.12 -6.93 14.58
CA ASP A 177 -5.08 -8.19 13.84
C ASP A 177 -6.43 -8.91 13.84
N ALA A 178 -7.16 -8.87 14.96
CA ALA A 178 -8.52 -9.41 15.04
C ALA A 178 -9.48 -8.69 14.08
N GLN A 179 -9.43 -7.37 14.01
CA GLN A 179 -10.25 -6.59 13.06
C GLN A 179 -9.90 -6.90 11.59
N LEU A 180 -8.61 -7.05 11.28
CA LEU A 180 -8.17 -7.48 9.93
C LEU A 180 -8.63 -8.90 9.61
N TYR A 181 -8.66 -9.80 10.58
CA TYR A 181 -9.18 -11.15 10.42
C TYR A 181 -10.70 -11.15 10.18
N ASP A 182 -11.45 -10.34 10.93
CA ASP A 182 -12.89 -10.18 10.72
C ASP A 182 -13.21 -9.59 9.34
N LEU A 183 -12.40 -8.62 8.90
CA LEU A 183 -12.49 -8.07 7.54
C LEU A 183 -12.23 -9.16 6.48
N ALA A 184 -11.23 -10.04 6.69
CA ALA A 184 -10.94 -11.15 5.78
C ALA A 184 -12.12 -12.12 5.64
N ILE A 185 -12.82 -12.42 6.74
CA ILE A 185 -14.00 -13.31 6.74
C ILE A 185 -15.19 -12.64 6.05
N SER A 186 -15.32 -11.32 6.15
CA SER A 186 -16.42 -10.55 5.55
C SER A 186 -16.28 -10.35 4.03
N VAL A 187 -15.13 -10.73 3.44
CA VAL A 187 -14.91 -10.59 1.99
C VAL A 187 -15.91 -11.45 1.21
N PRO A 188 -16.70 -10.88 0.27
CA PRO A 188 -17.60 -11.65 -0.55
C PRO A 188 -16.90 -12.78 -1.32
N THR A 189 -17.60 -13.90 -1.51
CA THR A 189 -17.03 -15.09 -2.16
C THR A 189 -16.51 -14.81 -3.56
N GLU A 190 -17.12 -13.88 -4.28
CA GLU A 190 -16.70 -13.41 -5.61
C GLU A 190 -15.34 -12.70 -5.62
N HIS A 191 -14.85 -12.25 -4.48
CA HIS A 191 -13.54 -11.63 -4.29
C HIS A 191 -12.54 -12.53 -3.56
N SER A 192 -12.97 -13.74 -3.18
CA SER A 192 -12.11 -14.75 -2.57
C SER A 192 -11.19 -15.40 -3.60
N PHE A 193 -10.10 -15.98 -3.13
CA PHE A 193 -9.17 -16.73 -3.96
C PHE A 193 -9.38 -18.25 -3.80
N LYS A 194 -8.93 -19.00 -4.82
CA LYS A 194 -8.88 -20.47 -4.77
C LYS A 194 -7.44 -20.92 -4.65
N ILE A 195 -7.20 -21.97 -3.86
CA ILE A 195 -5.89 -22.61 -3.79
C ILE A 195 -5.84 -23.68 -4.90
N SER A 196 -4.79 -23.66 -5.71
CA SER A 196 -4.56 -24.59 -6.80
C SER A 196 -3.17 -25.21 -6.70
N GLN A 197 -3.02 -26.43 -7.22
CA GLN A 197 -1.73 -27.11 -7.34
C GLN A 197 -1.27 -27.08 -8.80
N PRO A 198 0.04 -26.97 -9.07
CA PRO A 198 0.55 -26.97 -10.43
C PRO A 198 0.42 -28.37 -11.04
N HIS A 199 -0.09 -28.44 -12.27
CA HIS A 199 -0.12 -29.70 -13.03
C HIS A 199 1.21 -29.99 -13.75
N CYS A 200 2.05 -28.97 -13.96
CA CYS A 200 3.38 -29.05 -14.56
C CYS A 200 4.17 -27.77 -14.26
N ASN A 201 5.50 -27.92 -14.15
CA ASN A 201 6.46 -26.82 -13.94
C ASN A 201 6.50 -26.25 -12.51
N GLU A 202 6.96 -27.08 -11.56
CA GLU A 202 7.13 -26.74 -10.14
C GLU A 202 8.09 -25.55 -9.89
N ARG A 203 8.92 -25.14 -10.87
CA ARG A 203 9.92 -24.08 -10.71
C ARG A 203 9.32 -22.68 -10.52
N LEU A 204 8.06 -22.46 -10.92
CA LEU A 204 7.37 -21.17 -10.82
C LEU A 204 6.49 -21.07 -9.58
N VAL A 205 6.37 -22.17 -8.80
CA VAL A 205 5.45 -22.26 -7.68
C VAL A 205 6.21 -22.48 -6.39
N TRP A 206 6.08 -21.56 -5.46
CA TRP A 206 6.67 -21.66 -4.13
C TRP A 206 5.78 -22.51 -3.22
N GLY A 207 6.34 -23.57 -2.63
CA GLY A 207 5.62 -24.41 -1.67
C GLY A 207 4.61 -25.39 -2.27
N GLY A 208 4.58 -25.61 -3.59
CA GLY A 208 3.75 -26.62 -4.26
C GLY A 208 2.28 -26.22 -4.44
N PHE A 209 1.91 -24.96 -4.19
CA PHE A 209 0.56 -24.44 -4.44
C PHE A 209 0.62 -22.96 -4.85
N TYR A 210 -0.45 -22.46 -5.47
CA TYR A 210 -0.62 -21.07 -5.80
C TYR A 210 -2.07 -20.62 -5.63
N HIS A 211 -2.25 -19.31 -5.48
CA HIS A 211 -3.57 -18.70 -5.34
C HIS A 211 -4.07 -18.21 -6.70
N VAL A 212 -5.32 -18.50 -7.01
CA VAL A 212 -6.04 -17.98 -8.19
C VAL A 212 -7.07 -16.99 -7.73
N TYR A 213 -6.88 -15.74 -8.13
CA TYR A 213 -7.77 -14.62 -7.79
C TYR A 213 -8.68 -14.28 -8.96
N PRO A 214 -9.92 -13.82 -8.70
CA PRO A 214 -10.84 -13.42 -9.76
C PRO A 214 -10.38 -12.17 -10.51
N SER A 215 -9.51 -11.36 -9.92
CA SER A 215 -8.97 -10.13 -10.51
C SER A 215 -7.65 -9.71 -9.83
N PHE A 216 -6.88 -8.85 -10.51
CA PHE A 216 -5.70 -8.20 -9.92
C PHE A 216 -6.06 -7.37 -8.68
N TRP A 217 -7.23 -6.76 -8.66
CA TRP A 217 -7.74 -6.02 -7.52
C TRP A 217 -7.91 -6.93 -6.30
N ALA A 218 -8.48 -8.12 -6.47
CA ALA A 218 -8.64 -9.07 -5.38
C ALA A 218 -7.28 -9.52 -4.81
N ALA A 219 -6.32 -9.84 -5.67
CA ALA A 219 -4.97 -10.20 -5.23
C ALA A 219 -4.28 -9.04 -4.49
N TYR A 220 -4.43 -7.82 -4.99
CA TYR A 220 -3.92 -6.61 -4.34
C TYR A 220 -4.55 -6.40 -2.96
N PHE A 221 -5.88 -6.56 -2.84
CA PHE A 221 -6.61 -6.48 -1.57
C PHE A 221 -6.04 -7.49 -0.55
N TRP A 222 -5.99 -8.76 -0.91
CA TRP A 222 -5.52 -9.83 -0.04
C TRP A 222 -4.05 -9.65 0.38
N ASN A 223 -3.20 -9.19 -0.52
CA ASN A 223 -1.78 -8.95 -0.19
C ASN A 223 -1.57 -7.74 0.73
N ASN A 224 -2.36 -6.66 0.58
CA ASN A 224 -2.32 -5.56 1.53
C ASN A 224 -2.79 -6.00 2.93
N LEU A 225 -3.88 -6.76 3.02
CA LEU A 225 -4.39 -7.31 4.27
C LEU A 225 -3.33 -8.21 4.95
N ARG A 226 -2.71 -9.12 4.20
CA ARG A 226 -1.62 -9.98 4.70
C ARG A 226 -0.42 -9.16 5.17
N THR A 227 -0.05 -8.13 4.43
CA THR A 227 1.06 -7.24 4.79
C THR A 227 0.80 -6.53 6.11
N CYS A 228 -0.40 -5.98 6.33
CA CYS A 228 -0.76 -5.37 7.61
C CYS A 228 -0.63 -6.36 8.77
N ARG A 229 -1.15 -7.57 8.61
CA ARG A 229 -1.06 -8.63 9.62
C ARG A 229 0.38 -9.06 9.89
N ILE A 230 1.21 -9.21 8.86
CA ILE A 230 2.66 -9.49 9.02
C ILE A 230 3.31 -8.40 9.86
N LEU A 231 3.08 -7.12 9.55
CA LEU A 231 3.70 -6.01 10.27
C LEU A 231 3.29 -5.94 11.73
N LEU A 232 2.02 -6.25 12.04
CA LEU A 232 1.53 -6.35 13.42
C LEU A 232 2.20 -7.50 14.18
N HIS A 233 2.27 -8.69 13.57
CA HIS A 233 2.89 -9.86 14.21
C HIS A 233 4.40 -9.76 14.33
N GLN A 234 5.08 -9.06 13.42
CA GLN A 234 6.50 -8.70 13.60
C GLN A 234 6.70 -7.81 14.82
N GLU A 235 5.80 -6.84 15.03
CA GLU A 235 5.85 -5.98 16.20
C GLU A 235 5.56 -6.77 17.49
N ILE A 236 4.56 -7.67 17.49
CA ILE A 236 4.30 -8.58 18.61
C ILE A 236 5.55 -9.41 18.94
N CYS A 237 6.23 -9.98 17.94
CA CYS A 237 7.47 -10.73 18.16
C CYS A 237 8.55 -9.86 18.82
N ARG A 238 8.76 -8.64 18.27
CA ARG A 238 9.76 -7.71 18.81
C ARG A 238 9.48 -7.34 20.27
N GLN A 239 8.23 -7.09 20.63
CA GLN A 239 7.85 -6.75 21.99
C GLN A 239 7.86 -7.97 22.93
N ALA A 240 7.49 -9.15 22.46
CA ALA A 240 7.52 -10.37 23.24
C ALA A 240 8.96 -10.79 23.62
N GLU A 241 9.94 -10.51 22.76
CA GLU A 241 11.37 -10.74 23.03
C GLU A 241 11.91 -9.85 24.17
N MET A 242 11.25 -8.70 24.43
CA MET A 242 11.62 -7.80 25.55
C MET A 242 11.03 -8.24 26.89
N ILE A 243 10.05 -9.15 26.88
CA ILE A 243 9.37 -9.64 28.09
C ILE A 243 9.90 -11.03 28.42
N THR A 244 10.54 -11.18 29.58
CA THR A 244 11.13 -12.46 30.03
C THR A 244 10.09 -13.57 30.16
N VAL A 245 10.42 -14.76 29.61
CA VAL A 245 9.87 -16.13 29.84
C VAL A 245 8.36 -16.38 29.69
N GLN A 246 7.46 -15.48 30.04
CA GLN A 246 6.01 -15.77 30.11
C GLN A 246 5.24 -15.72 28.76
N LYS A 247 5.86 -15.31 27.65
CA LYS A 247 5.17 -15.15 26.34
C LYS A 247 5.80 -15.95 25.20
N GLN A 248 6.45 -17.07 25.50
CA GLN A 248 7.12 -17.89 24.48
C GLN A 248 6.13 -18.49 23.48
N ASP A 249 4.94 -18.90 23.96
CA ASP A 249 3.86 -19.40 23.07
C ASP A 249 3.34 -18.33 22.10
N GLN A 250 3.18 -17.09 22.59
CA GLN A 250 2.78 -15.95 21.77
C GLN A 250 3.81 -15.65 20.67
N LEU A 251 5.08 -15.72 21.01
CA LEU A 251 6.18 -15.52 20.05
C LEU A 251 6.19 -16.59 18.96
N VAL A 252 6.01 -17.86 19.33
CA VAL A 252 5.94 -18.99 18.39
C VAL A 252 4.74 -18.84 17.47
N LEU A 253 3.57 -18.54 18.00
CA LEU A 253 2.34 -18.35 17.21
C LEU A 253 2.50 -17.20 16.20
N SER A 254 3.02 -16.04 16.65
CA SER A 254 3.21 -14.89 15.76
C SER A 254 4.24 -15.15 14.68
N ARG A 255 5.35 -15.82 14.99
CA ARG A 255 6.36 -16.21 13.98
C ARG A 255 5.79 -17.17 12.93
N ASN A 256 4.99 -18.16 13.35
CA ASN A 256 4.35 -19.09 12.44
C ASN A 256 3.35 -18.38 11.52
N LEU A 257 2.58 -17.44 12.04
CA LEU A 257 1.64 -16.66 11.25
C LEU A 257 2.37 -15.75 10.23
N VAL A 258 3.42 -15.06 10.64
CA VAL A 258 4.25 -14.26 9.71
C VAL A 258 4.78 -15.12 8.57
N ARG A 259 5.28 -16.33 8.90
CA ARG A 259 5.77 -17.28 7.89
C ARG A 259 4.66 -17.71 6.94
N GLN A 260 3.48 -18.09 7.47
CA GLN A 260 2.35 -18.53 6.66
C GLN A 260 1.86 -17.41 5.73
N LEU A 261 1.65 -16.21 6.26
CA LEU A 261 1.22 -15.07 5.46
C LEU A 261 2.25 -14.68 4.38
N GLY A 262 3.55 -14.82 4.68
CA GLY A 262 4.61 -14.65 3.69
C GLY A 262 4.55 -15.68 2.57
N ILE A 263 4.31 -16.95 2.90
CA ILE A 263 4.07 -18.02 1.91
C ILE A 263 2.84 -17.70 1.06
N ASP A 264 1.77 -17.22 1.67
CA ASP A 264 0.54 -16.86 0.97
C ASP A 264 0.74 -15.70 -0.02
N ILE A 265 1.59 -14.71 0.33
CA ILE A 265 1.98 -13.64 -0.60
C ILE A 265 2.80 -14.23 -1.77
N CYS A 266 3.77 -15.10 -1.50
CA CYS A 266 4.55 -15.78 -2.56
C CYS A 266 3.66 -16.63 -3.46
N ALA A 267 2.61 -17.24 -2.92
CA ALA A 267 1.64 -18.04 -3.69
C ALA A 267 0.80 -17.20 -4.67
N THR A 268 0.83 -15.86 -4.59
CA THR A 268 0.16 -14.98 -5.57
C THR A 268 0.97 -14.80 -6.85
N VAL A 269 2.30 -14.99 -6.80
CA VAL A 269 3.22 -14.66 -7.89
C VAL A 269 2.94 -15.42 -9.19
N PRO A 270 2.59 -16.72 -9.20
CA PRO A 270 2.34 -17.45 -10.44
C PRO A 270 1.16 -16.93 -11.28
N GLN A 271 0.30 -16.11 -10.71
CA GLN A 271 -0.81 -15.49 -11.44
C GLN A 271 -0.37 -14.23 -12.22
N TYR A 272 0.77 -13.67 -11.91
CA TYR A 272 1.33 -12.46 -12.50
C TYR A 272 2.58 -12.80 -13.35
#